data_bc85a292fe89fd821fe7bf2f034d6a66
#
_entry.id   bc85a292fe89fd821fe7bf2f034d6a66
#
_cell.length_a   1.000
_cell.length_b   1.000
_cell.length_c   1.000
_cell.angle_alpha   90.00
_cell.angle_beta   90.00
_cell.angle_gamma   90.00
#
_symmetry.space_group_name_H-M   'P 1'
#
loop_
_entity.id
_entity.type
_entity.pdbx_description
1 polymer ?
#
loop_
_entity_poly.entity_id
_entity_poly.type
_entity_poly.pdbx_seq_one_letter_code
_entity_poly.pdbx_strand_id
1 'polypeptide(L)'
;MEKEALKRIFEFLEEKGEQRIPFLWKWKNEIPLTEEDLNVQGDLDFSQSEIKSLPEGLKISGDLDLSYTYIRLLPKGLKVGGHLDLTESDIEFLPKGLEVGGDLILDGCADIKTLPKGLKVGGNLELIGITLGEDYDDDELRQMIKPGFIKGKIIR
;
A
#
# COMPACT_ATOMS: atom_id res chain seq x y z
N MET A 1 15.65 14.36 -23.98
CA MET A 1 17.09 14.42 -23.64
C MET A 1 17.37 13.82 -22.27
N GLU A 2 16.64 14.17 -21.26
CA GLU A 2 16.87 13.60 -19.92
C GLU A 2 16.65 12.09 -19.82
N LYS A 3 15.60 11.55 -20.47
CA LYS A 3 15.29 10.11 -20.48
C LYS A 3 16.41 9.27 -21.11
N GLU A 4 17.02 9.75 -22.19
CA GLU A 4 18.10 9.05 -22.91
C GLU A 4 19.42 9.06 -22.11
N ALA A 5 19.74 10.20 -21.49
CA ALA A 5 20.93 10.34 -20.63
C ALA A 5 20.82 9.45 -19.40
N LEU A 6 19.64 9.38 -18.81
CA LEU A 6 19.35 8.55 -17.65
C LEU A 6 19.39 7.07 -17.99
N LYS A 7 18.86 6.65 -19.16
CA LYS A 7 18.97 5.28 -19.63
C LYS A 7 20.42 4.82 -19.75
N ARG A 8 21.31 5.68 -20.29
CA ARG A 8 22.75 5.38 -20.40
C ARG A 8 23.44 5.28 -19.03
N ILE A 9 23.05 6.12 -18.07
CA ILE A 9 23.57 6.03 -16.71
C ILE A 9 23.19 4.69 -16.08
N PHE A 10 21.98 4.20 -16.35
CA PHE A 10 21.51 2.92 -15.82
C PHE A 10 22.16 1.72 -16.46
N GLU A 11 22.25 1.71 -17.78
CA GLU A 11 23.00 0.67 -18.51
C GLU A 11 24.44 0.58 -17.96
N PHE A 12 25.06 1.72 -17.68
CA PHE A 12 26.41 1.78 -17.10
C PHE A 12 26.48 1.23 -15.65
N LEU A 13 25.50 1.53 -14.81
CA LEU A 13 25.43 1.05 -13.43
C LEU A 13 25.13 -0.46 -13.37
N GLU A 14 24.26 -0.96 -14.26
CA GLU A 14 23.96 -2.38 -14.38
C GLU A 14 25.17 -3.18 -14.91
N GLU A 15 25.91 -2.66 -15.88
CA GLU A 15 27.14 -3.30 -16.40
C GLU A 15 28.24 -3.40 -15.34
N LYS A 16 28.30 -2.49 -14.38
CA LYS A 16 29.28 -2.52 -13.30
C LYS A 16 28.89 -3.39 -12.10
N GLY A 17 27.69 -3.98 -12.11
CA GLY A 17 27.18 -4.76 -10.98
C GLY A 17 26.98 -3.92 -9.73
N GLU A 18 26.98 -2.62 -9.87
CA GLU A 18 26.73 -1.67 -8.79
C GLU A 18 25.22 -1.34 -8.74
N GLN A 19 24.57 -1.85 -7.74
CA GLN A 19 23.25 -1.54 -7.25
C GLN A 19 22.13 -1.43 -8.30
N ARG A 20 21.18 -2.34 -8.15
CA ARG A 20 19.85 -2.27 -8.74
C ARG A 20 19.25 -0.87 -8.59
N ILE A 21 18.77 -0.30 -9.68
CA ILE A 21 18.10 1.00 -9.66
C ILE A 21 16.90 0.90 -8.72
N PRO A 22 16.79 1.78 -7.71
CA PRO A 22 15.69 1.73 -6.79
C PRO A 22 14.35 1.81 -7.52
N PHE A 23 13.41 0.94 -7.14
CA PHE A 23 12.03 0.93 -7.62
C PHE A 23 11.43 2.35 -7.70
N LEU A 24 11.59 3.15 -6.64
CA LEU A 24 11.09 4.51 -6.55
C LEU A 24 11.59 5.42 -7.65
N TRP A 25 12.84 5.25 -8.04
CA TRP A 25 13.41 6.06 -9.09
C TRP A 25 12.87 5.68 -10.46
N LYS A 26 12.78 4.39 -10.76
CA LYS A 26 12.14 3.89 -11.99
C LYS A 26 10.70 4.37 -12.09
N TRP A 27 9.95 4.25 -10.99
CA TRP A 27 8.55 4.66 -10.91
C TRP A 27 8.37 6.15 -11.17
N LYS A 28 9.13 7.02 -10.47
CA LYS A 28 9.07 8.48 -10.65
C LYS A 28 9.46 8.96 -12.05
N ASN A 29 10.29 8.22 -12.76
CA ASN A 29 10.77 8.57 -14.09
C ASN A 29 10.05 7.80 -15.21
N GLU A 30 8.92 7.15 -14.91
CA GLU A 30 8.11 6.39 -15.86
C GLU A 30 8.90 5.32 -16.64
N ILE A 31 9.91 4.74 -16.01
CA ILE A 31 10.67 3.62 -16.60
C ILE A 31 9.87 2.34 -16.37
N PRO A 32 9.74 1.47 -17.41
CA PRO A 32 9.04 0.21 -17.25
C PRO A 32 9.58 -0.61 -16.09
N LEU A 33 8.67 -1.07 -15.22
CA LEU A 33 9.00 -1.93 -14.10
C LEU A 33 8.97 -3.39 -14.52
N THR A 34 9.93 -4.16 -14.04
CA THR A 34 9.94 -5.62 -14.17
C THR A 34 9.17 -6.25 -13.01
N GLU A 35 8.84 -7.56 -13.13
CA GLU A 35 8.24 -8.29 -12.00
C GLU A 35 9.14 -8.25 -10.76
N GLU A 36 10.45 -8.22 -10.97
CA GLU A 36 11.41 -8.14 -9.89
C GLU A 36 11.40 -6.77 -9.21
N ASP A 37 11.21 -5.69 -9.96
CA ASP A 37 11.05 -4.34 -9.42
C ASP A 37 9.79 -4.21 -8.55
N LEU A 38 8.73 -4.95 -8.88
CA LEU A 38 7.49 -4.98 -8.12
C LEU A 38 7.58 -5.77 -6.80
N ASN A 39 8.68 -6.49 -6.57
CA ASN A 39 8.95 -7.19 -5.31
C ASN A 39 9.96 -6.37 -4.48
N VAL A 40 9.46 -5.38 -3.77
CA VAL A 40 10.28 -4.48 -2.95
C VAL A 40 10.65 -5.15 -1.63
N GLN A 41 11.94 -5.20 -1.33
CA GLN A 41 12.46 -5.68 -0.05
C GLN A 41 12.61 -4.52 0.91
N GLY A 42 12.05 -4.67 2.13
CA GLY A 42 12.05 -3.63 3.15
C GLY A 42 10.82 -2.73 3.08
N ASP A 43 10.95 -1.56 3.67
CA ASP A 43 9.87 -0.61 3.86
C ASP A 43 9.80 0.43 2.74
N LEU A 44 8.62 0.96 2.48
CA LEU A 44 8.40 2.12 1.63
C LEU A 44 7.67 3.21 2.40
N ASP A 45 8.28 4.38 2.48
CA ASP A 45 7.71 5.56 3.11
C ASP A 45 7.40 6.62 2.03
N PHE A 46 6.09 6.85 1.84
CA PHE A 46 5.53 7.90 0.99
C PHE A 46 4.73 8.92 1.80
N SER A 47 4.83 8.87 3.12
CA SER A 47 4.07 9.77 4.00
C SER A 47 4.25 11.23 3.61
N GLN A 48 3.18 12.00 3.72
CA GLN A 48 3.16 13.44 3.41
C GLN A 48 3.63 13.79 1.98
N SER A 49 3.58 12.83 1.05
CA SER A 49 3.95 13.05 -0.35
C SER A 49 2.73 13.30 -1.22
N GLU A 50 2.95 13.82 -2.42
CA GLU A 50 1.90 14.06 -3.41
C GLU A 50 1.54 12.81 -4.24
N ILE A 51 1.88 11.62 -3.74
CA ILE A 51 1.60 10.37 -4.46
C ILE A 51 0.09 10.16 -4.60
N LYS A 52 -0.34 9.77 -5.78
CA LYS A 52 -1.77 9.53 -6.10
C LYS A 52 -2.08 8.11 -6.52
N SER A 53 -1.06 7.34 -6.88
CA SER A 53 -1.21 5.96 -7.33
C SER A 53 0.05 5.14 -7.06
N LEU A 54 -0.10 3.83 -7.09
CA LEU A 54 0.98 2.84 -7.03
C LEU A 54 0.82 1.85 -8.19
N PRO A 55 1.90 1.20 -8.66
CA PRO A 55 1.81 0.22 -9.74
C PRO A 55 1.06 -1.04 -9.33
N GLU A 56 0.31 -1.63 -10.27
CA GLU A 56 -0.37 -2.91 -10.05
C GLU A 56 0.62 -4.04 -9.77
N GLY A 57 0.24 -4.97 -8.90
CA GLY A 57 1.06 -6.12 -8.54
C GLY A 57 2.20 -5.83 -7.57
N LEU A 58 2.27 -4.62 -7.01
CA LEU A 58 3.29 -4.25 -6.04
C LEU A 58 3.23 -5.14 -4.80
N LYS A 59 4.39 -5.68 -4.42
CA LYS A 59 4.57 -6.49 -3.21
C LYS A 59 5.70 -5.89 -2.40
N ILE A 60 5.44 -5.64 -1.14
CA ILE A 60 6.39 -5.03 -0.20
C ILE A 60 6.57 -5.99 0.96
N SER A 61 7.82 -6.36 1.27
CA SER A 61 8.09 -7.29 2.37
C SER A 61 8.00 -6.65 3.75
N GLY A 62 8.24 -5.36 3.85
CA GLY A 62 8.16 -4.56 5.06
C GLY A 62 6.88 -3.73 5.16
N ASP A 63 6.99 -2.55 5.77
CA ASP A 63 5.90 -1.62 5.98
C ASP A 63 5.68 -0.71 4.77
N LEU A 64 4.44 -0.29 4.55
CA LEU A 64 4.08 0.73 3.58
C LEU A 64 3.37 1.89 4.30
N ASP A 65 4.02 3.05 4.31
CA ASP A 65 3.46 4.29 4.86
C ASP A 65 2.95 5.19 3.73
N LEU A 66 1.64 5.40 3.70
CA LEU A 66 0.91 6.27 2.79
C LEU A 66 0.12 7.33 3.56
N SER A 67 0.48 7.57 4.81
CA SER A 67 -0.21 8.54 5.67
C SER A 67 -0.09 9.97 5.11
N TYR A 68 -1.16 10.73 5.25
CA TYR A 68 -1.24 12.12 4.77
C TYR A 68 -0.95 12.27 3.27
N THR A 69 -1.45 11.34 2.44
CA THR A 69 -1.29 11.37 0.98
C THR A 69 -2.63 11.59 0.27
N TYR A 70 -2.56 11.93 -1.00
CA TYR A 70 -3.74 12.09 -1.87
C TYR A 70 -4.14 10.82 -2.60
N ILE A 71 -3.68 9.65 -2.12
CA ILE A 71 -4.01 8.37 -2.73
C ILE A 71 -5.47 8.02 -2.47
N ARG A 72 -6.23 7.77 -3.54
CA ARG A 72 -7.68 7.43 -3.45
C ARG A 72 -7.94 5.95 -3.64
N LEU A 73 -7.07 5.27 -4.36
CA LEU A 73 -7.19 3.85 -4.68
C LEU A 73 -5.84 3.16 -4.52
N LEU A 74 -5.85 1.97 -3.94
CA LEU A 74 -4.71 1.08 -3.94
C LEU A 74 -4.74 0.16 -5.17
N PRO A 75 -3.58 -0.26 -5.69
CA PRO A 75 -3.52 -1.11 -6.87
C PRO A 75 -4.01 -2.53 -6.58
N LYS A 76 -4.55 -3.18 -7.61
CA LYS A 76 -4.89 -4.60 -7.54
C LYS A 76 -3.64 -5.43 -7.27
N GLY A 77 -3.79 -6.46 -6.45
CA GLY A 77 -2.72 -7.38 -6.13
C GLY A 77 -1.67 -6.83 -5.15
N LEU A 78 -1.91 -5.65 -4.56
CA LEU A 78 -1.04 -5.11 -3.52
C LEU A 78 -0.93 -6.10 -2.35
N LYS A 79 0.31 -6.37 -1.95
CA LYS A 79 0.63 -7.16 -0.75
C LYS A 79 1.65 -6.41 0.07
N VAL A 80 1.34 -6.25 1.36
CA VAL A 80 2.22 -5.62 2.35
C VAL A 80 2.55 -6.64 3.42
N GLY A 81 3.83 -6.97 3.57
CA GLY A 81 4.28 -7.95 4.56
C GLY A 81 4.23 -7.43 5.99
N GLY A 82 4.47 -6.15 6.19
CA GLY A 82 4.39 -5.45 7.45
C GLY A 82 3.08 -4.68 7.63
N HIS A 83 3.17 -3.50 8.23
CA HIS A 83 2.04 -2.59 8.44
C HIS A 83 1.70 -1.80 7.18
N LEU A 84 0.42 -1.48 7.00
CA LEU A 84 -0.06 -0.54 5.99
C LEU A 84 -0.70 0.65 6.72
N ASP A 85 -0.05 1.80 6.66
CA ASP A 85 -0.53 3.04 7.27
C ASP A 85 -1.14 3.95 6.19
N LEU A 86 -2.44 4.22 6.30
CA LEU A 86 -3.22 5.09 5.45
C LEU A 86 -3.80 6.28 6.23
N THR A 87 -3.27 6.54 7.44
CA THR A 87 -3.77 7.62 8.31
C THR A 87 -3.94 8.93 7.56
N GLU A 88 -5.13 9.52 7.67
CA GLU A 88 -5.45 10.83 7.06
C GLU A 88 -5.18 10.89 5.55
N SER A 89 -5.27 9.77 4.85
CA SER A 89 -5.19 9.74 3.37
C SER A 89 -6.59 9.88 2.74
N ASP A 90 -6.62 10.24 1.46
CA ASP A 90 -7.87 10.39 0.69
C ASP A 90 -8.44 9.05 0.20
N ILE A 91 -8.03 7.94 0.79
CA ILE A 91 -8.41 6.59 0.35
C ILE A 91 -9.94 6.39 0.40
N GLU A 92 -10.53 5.97 -0.70
CA GLU A 92 -11.97 5.70 -0.82
C GLU A 92 -12.28 4.21 -0.83
N PHE A 93 -11.42 3.42 -1.47
CA PHE A 93 -11.64 1.98 -1.64
C PHE A 93 -10.35 1.20 -1.47
N LEU A 94 -10.46 0.07 -0.77
CA LEU A 94 -9.42 -0.94 -0.69
C LEU A 94 -9.68 -2.03 -1.74
N PRO A 95 -8.66 -2.59 -2.40
CA PRO A 95 -8.85 -3.63 -3.40
C PRO A 95 -9.30 -4.96 -2.77
N LYS A 96 -10.11 -5.73 -3.51
CA LYS A 96 -10.50 -7.08 -3.08
C LYS A 96 -9.25 -7.94 -2.87
N GLY A 97 -9.24 -8.72 -1.79
CA GLY A 97 -8.16 -9.62 -1.48
C GLY A 97 -6.87 -8.92 -1.03
N LEU A 98 -6.92 -7.66 -0.61
CA LEU A 98 -5.77 -6.96 -0.02
C LEU A 98 -5.19 -7.79 1.12
N GLU A 99 -3.87 -7.99 1.09
CA GLU A 99 -3.13 -8.72 2.12
C GLU A 99 -2.18 -7.77 2.86
N VAL A 100 -2.37 -7.67 4.18
CA VAL A 100 -1.52 -6.91 5.10
C VAL A 100 -1.06 -7.85 6.21
N GLY A 101 0.23 -8.09 6.31
CA GLY A 101 0.80 -9.02 7.30
C GLY A 101 0.79 -8.48 8.72
N GLY A 102 0.94 -7.17 8.89
CA GLY A 102 0.85 -6.45 10.15
C GLY A 102 -0.50 -5.78 10.36
N ASP A 103 -0.48 -4.57 10.92
CA ASP A 103 -1.68 -3.78 11.17
C ASP A 103 -2.11 -3.03 9.91
N LEU A 104 -3.41 -2.86 9.73
CA LEU A 104 -4.01 -1.96 8.75
C LEU A 104 -4.57 -0.75 9.49
N ILE A 105 -4.00 0.42 9.24
CA ILE A 105 -4.33 1.67 9.92
C ILE A 105 -5.10 2.57 8.95
N LEU A 106 -6.35 2.86 9.28
CA LEU A 106 -7.28 3.68 8.48
C LEU A 106 -7.76 4.92 9.27
N ASP A 107 -7.01 5.31 10.30
CA ASP A 107 -7.38 6.42 11.17
C ASP A 107 -7.57 7.72 10.36
N GLY A 108 -8.69 8.38 10.59
CA GLY A 108 -9.00 9.62 9.87
C GLY A 108 -9.36 9.48 8.38
N CYS A 109 -9.42 8.28 7.83
CA CYS A 109 -9.81 8.02 6.43
C CYS A 109 -11.34 8.17 6.27
N ALA A 110 -11.84 9.39 6.22
CA ALA A 110 -13.28 9.71 6.28
C ALA A 110 -14.10 9.15 5.09
N ASP A 111 -13.45 8.90 3.95
CA ASP A 111 -14.11 8.46 2.72
C ASP A 111 -14.29 6.94 2.61
N ILE A 112 -13.62 6.16 3.45
CA ILE A 112 -13.81 4.70 3.54
C ILE A 112 -15.18 4.39 4.15
N LYS A 113 -16.05 3.71 3.39
CA LYS A 113 -17.41 3.33 3.82
C LYS A 113 -17.62 1.83 3.97
N THR A 114 -16.70 1.01 3.47
CA THR A 114 -16.80 -0.44 3.50
C THR A 114 -15.43 -1.10 3.43
N LEU A 115 -15.34 -2.33 3.90
CA LEU A 115 -14.15 -3.17 3.76
C LEU A 115 -14.34 -4.16 2.60
N PRO A 116 -13.28 -4.47 1.83
CA PRO A 116 -13.39 -5.36 0.67
C PRO A 116 -13.48 -6.83 1.08
N LYS A 117 -14.18 -7.63 0.27
CA LYS A 117 -14.17 -9.08 0.40
C LYS A 117 -12.76 -9.64 0.23
N GLY A 118 -12.40 -10.60 1.07
CA GLY A 118 -11.11 -11.25 1.03
C GLY A 118 -9.97 -10.45 1.66
N LEU A 119 -10.26 -9.33 2.33
CA LEU A 119 -9.27 -8.58 3.11
C LEU A 119 -8.63 -9.49 4.16
N LYS A 120 -7.31 -9.53 4.17
CA LYS A 120 -6.53 -10.29 5.15
C LYS A 120 -5.64 -9.33 5.93
N VAL A 121 -5.84 -9.27 7.23
CA VAL A 121 -5.03 -8.47 8.16
C VAL A 121 -4.43 -9.39 9.21
N GLY A 122 -3.10 -9.47 9.22
CA GLY A 122 -2.37 -10.33 10.17
C GLY A 122 -2.27 -9.74 11.56
N GLY A 123 -2.40 -8.43 11.71
CA GLY A 123 -2.42 -7.67 12.96
C GLY A 123 -3.80 -7.08 13.27
N ASN A 124 -3.80 -5.85 13.75
CA ASN A 124 -5.01 -5.09 14.10
C ASN A 124 -5.59 -4.33 12.91
N LEU A 125 -6.87 -4.02 12.97
CA LEU A 125 -7.52 -3.03 12.12
C LEU A 125 -7.83 -1.79 12.97
N GLU A 126 -7.27 -0.63 12.59
CA GLU A 126 -7.47 0.64 13.29
C GLU A 126 -8.40 1.55 12.48
N LEU A 127 -9.44 2.06 13.13
CA LEU A 127 -10.55 2.81 12.53
C LEU A 127 -10.89 4.08 13.33
N ILE A 128 -9.90 4.68 13.99
CA ILE A 128 -10.12 5.82 14.88
C ILE A 128 -10.59 7.03 14.07
N GLY A 129 -11.69 7.61 14.53
CA GLY A 129 -12.24 8.84 13.94
C GLY A 129 -12.90 8.68 12.57
N ILE A 130 -13.32 7.46 12.22
CA ILE A 130 -14.06 7.21 10.97
C ILE A 130 -15.42 6.54 11.22
N THR A 131 -16.41 6.89 10.39
CA THR A 131 -17.80 6.41 10.53
C THR A 131 -17.91 4.89 10.41
N LEU A 132 -17.06 4.26 9.61
CA LEU A 132 -17.04 2.80 9.49
C LEU A 132 -16.86 2.08 10.82
N GLY A 133 -16.00 2.63 11.70
CA GLY A 133 -15.78 2.08 13.04
C GLY A 133 -16.91 2.41 14.02
N GLU A 134 -17.73 3.43 13.73
CA GLU A 134 -18.88 3.84 14.56
C GLU A 134 -20.16 3.11 14.14
N ASP A 135 -20.35 2.88 12.83
CA ASP A 135 -21.58 2.33 12.24
C ASP A 135 -21.69 0.81 12.35
N TYR A 136 -20.57 0.09 12.47
CA TYR A 136 -20.54 -1.37 12.44
C TYR A 136 -19.82 -1.94 13.67
N ASP A 137 -20.34 -3.03 14.20
CA ASP A 137 -19.65 -3.78 15.25
C ASP A 137 -18.55 -4.71 14.68
N ASP A 138 -17.79 -5.36 15.57
CA ASP A 138 -16.66 -6.22 15.16
C ASP A 138 -17.12 -7.42 14.34
N ASP A 139 -18.26 -8.01 14.66
CA ASP A 139 -18.78 -9.16 13.95
C ASP A 139 -19.27 -8.77 12.56
N GLU A 140 -19.92 -7.63 12.42
CA GLU A 140 -20.36 -7.09 11.12
C GLU A 140 -19.17 -6.78 10.22
N LEU A 141 -18.13 -6.12 10.74
CA LEU A 141 -16.91 -5.83 10.00
C LEU A 141 -16.19 -7.12 9.57
N ARG A 142 -16.12 -8.13 10.44
CA ARG A 142 -15.54 -9.44 10.09
C ARG A 142 -16.38 -10.21 9.07
N GLN A 143 -17.70 -10.02 9.05
CA GLN A 143 -18.57 -10.61 8.02
C GLN A 143 -18.39 -9.96 6.65
N MET A 144 -18.20 -8.62 6.60
CA MET A 144 -17.98 -7.89 5.34
C MET A 144 -16.83 -8.46 4.53
N ILE A 145 -15.75 -8.82 5.21
CA ILE A 145 -14.49 -9.21 4.56
C ILE A 145 -14.41 -10.69 4.17
N LYS A 146 -15.35 -11.52 4.58
CA LYS A 146 -15.29 -12.96 4.26
C LYS A 146 -15.12 -13.23 2.76
N PRO A 147 -14.26 -14.20 2.38
CA PRO A 147 -13.53 -15.18 3.21
C PRO A 147 -12.23 -14.68 3.86
N GLY A 148 -11.97 -13.38 3.89
CA GLY A 148 -10.83 -12.79 4.56
C GLY A 148 -10.88 -12.90 6.08
N PHE A 149 -9.91 -12.29 6.75
CA PHE A 149 -9.80 -12.31 8.21
C PHE A 149 -9.05 -11.09 8.77
N ILE A 150 -9.29 -10.78 10.02
CA ILE A 150 -8.49 -9.89 10.87
C ILE A 150 -8.07 -10.74 12.07
N LYS A 151 -6.76 -10.99 12.24
CA LYS A 151 -6.27 -11.83 13.35
C LYS A 151 -6.25 -11.08 14.68
N GLY A 152 -5.96 -9.80 14.64
CA GLY A 152 -5.88 -8.95 15.81
C GLY A 152 -7.22 -8.36 16.22
N LYS A 153 -7.13 -7.19 16.88
CA LYS A 153 -8.28 -6.42 17.37
C LYS A 153 -8.75 -5.43 16.32
N ILE A 154 -10.00 -5.01 16.45
CA ILE A 154 -10.53 -3.84 15.77
C ILE A 154 -10.51 -2.69 16.79
N ILE A 155 -9.78 -1.62 16.47
CA ILE A 155 -9.55 -0.46 17.34
C ILE A 155 -10.31 0.72 16.76
N ARG A 156 -11.10 1.39 17.62
CA ARG A 156 -11.94 2.54 17.26
C ARG A 156 -11.55 3.78 18.02
#